data_3244320eb2cdcbb0bf9c66a10ec1bb18
#
_entry.id   3244320eb2cdcbb0bf9c66a10ec1bb18
#
_cell.length_a   1.000
_cell.length_b   1.000
_cell.length_c   1.000
_cell.angle_alpha   90.00
_cell.angle_beta   90.00
_cell.angle_gamma   90.00
#
_symmetry.space_group_name_H-M   'P 1'
#
loop_
_entity.id
_entity.type
_entity.pdbx_description
1 polymer ?
#
loop_
_entity_poly.entity_id
_entity_poly.type
_entity_poly.pdbx_seq_one_letter_code
_entity_poly.pdbx_strand_id
1 'polypeptide(L)'
;MKTDAQTPEPSPSSNEAPSQGQPSINNCWKTIGLWGDSSCPELQKFSHCRNCPVYSAAGIRMLDRELAPGYLAEWTELLARPKLPRVTGTKSVVVFRIGTDWLSLPAPAFQEVAEDRGRHTLPHRDNKILLGLVNIRGELLICASLGGLLGLEMLAGKKAETRQSVYERLLVVRGAESRFAFPVSEVYGIHRYHPTELKEIPTTVSQATAKYSHGVLLWRNQTVGCLDDQLVFYTLNRSLT
;
A
#
# COMPACT_ATOMS: atom_id res chain seq x y z
N MET A 1 -20.36 -16.72 -28.07
CA MET A 1 -20.20 -15.28 -28.31
C MET A 1 -19.92 -14.64 -26.96
N LYS A 2 -18.65 -14.34 -26.69
CA LYS A 2 -18.17 -13.70 -25.47
C LYS A 2 -17.84 -12.26 -25.83
N THR A 3 -18.53 -11.31 -25.21
CA THR A 3 -18.22 -9.88 -25.33
C THR A 3 -17.34 -9.50 -24.15
N ASP A 4 -16.06 -9.30 -24.45
CA ASP A 4 -15.11 -8.73 -23.51
C ASP A 4 -15.40 -7.25 -23.30
N ALA A 5 -15.79 -6.89 -22.09
CA ALA A 5 -15.90 -5.50 -21.68
C ALA A 5 -14.51 -4.98 -21.30
N GLN A 6 -13.84 -4.35 -22.25
CA GLN A 6 -12.64 -3.57 -22.02
C GLN A 6 -12.98 -2.29 -21.27
N THR A 7 -12.42 -2.13 -20.09
CA THR A 7 -12.39 -0.85 -19.36
C THR A 7 -11.41 0.08 -20.08
N PRO A 8 -11.80 1.29 -20.52
CA PRO A 8 -10.87 2.23 -21.13
C PRO A 8 -9.97 2.83 -20.05
N GLU A 9 -8.66 2.70 -20.23
CA GLU A 9 -7.65 3.49 -19.51
C GLU A 9 -7.77 4.96 -19.93
N PRO A 10 -7.68 5.92 -18.98
CA PRO A 10 -7.61 7.32 -19.34
C PRO A 10 -6.23 7.64 -19.95
N SER A 11 -6.20 7.94 -21.22
CA SER A 11 -5.03 8.49 -21.91
C SER A 11 -4.68 9.87 -21.34
N PRO A 12 -3.41 10.20 -21.12
CA PRO A 12 -3.02 11.56 -20.80
C PRO A 12 -3.15 12.43 -22.07
N SER A 13 -4.19 13.22 -22.17
CA SER A 13 -4.29 14.21 -23.24
C SER A 13 -3.38 15.40 -22.95
N SER A 14 -2.47 15.56 -23.86
CA SER A 14 -1.54 16.64 -24.08
C SER A 14 -2.20 17.98 -24.33
N ASN A 15 -1.54 19.04 -23.88
CA ASN A 15 -1.60 20.44 -24.35
C ASN A 15 -2.95 21.16 -24.21
N GLU A 16 -3.23 21.67 -23.03
CA GLU A 16 -4.08 22.83 -22.89
C GLU A 16 -3.25 24.11 -23.17
N ALA A 17 -3.63 24.79 -24.23
CA ALA A 17 -3.19 26.13 -24.50
C ALA A 17 -3.59 27.07 -23.34
N PRO A 18 -2.77 28.09 -22.97
CA PRO A 18 -3.10 28.99 -21.87
C PRO A 18 -4.37 29.76 -22.20
N SER A 19 -5.41 29.58 -21.39
CA SER A 19 -6.65 30.34 -21.46
C SER A 19 -6.33 31.83 -21.25
N GLN A 20 -6.59 32.62 -22.28
CA GLN A 20 -6.45 34.05 -22.25
C GLN A 20 -7.41 34.64 -21.22
N GLY A 21 -6.88 35.33 -20.19
CA GLY A 21 -7.65 36.19 -19.31
C GLY A 21 -7.47 36.02 -17.79
N GLN A 22 -6.70 35.07 -17.31
CA GLN A 22 -6.43 35.00 -15.86
C GLN A 22 -5.24 35.89 -15.49
N PRO A 23 -5.39 36.81 -14.51
CA PRO A 23 -4.27 37.61 -14.03
C PRO A 23 -3.17 36.66 -13.52
N SER A 24 -1.96 36.84 -14.03
CA SER A 24 -0.80 36.05 -13.66
C SER A 24 -0.61 36.09 -12.16
N ILE A 25 -0.55 34.91 -11.53
CA ILE A 25 -0.24 34.82 -10.10
C ILE A 25 1.21 35.25 -9.93
N ASN A 26 1.42 36.27 -9.10
CA ASN A 26 2.78 36.68 -8.73
C ASN A 26 3.42 35.54 -7.92
N ASN A 27 4.40 34.89 -8.51
CA ASN A 27 5.10 33.72 -7.91
C ASN A 27 6.51 34.11 -7.43
N CYS A 28 6.69 35.33 -6.96
CA CYS A 28 7.97 35.89 -6.51
C CYS A 28 8.73 35.00 -5.54
N TRP A 29 8.02 34.19 -4.75
CA TRP A 29 8.66 33.23 -3.83
C TRP A 29 9.55 32.20 -4.52
N LYS A 30 9.33 31.90 -5.81
CA LYS A 30 10.13 30.96 -6.62
C LYS A 30 11.31 31.64 -7.33
N THR A 31 11.27 32.95 -7.49
CA THR A 31 12.29 33.72 -8.22
C THR A 31 13.21 34.48 -7.28
N ILE A 32 12.67 35.42 -6.50
CA ILE A 32 13.41 36.25 -5.57
C ILE A 32 13.17 35.94 -4.10
N GLY A 33 12.25 35.01 -3.80
CA GLY A 33 11.91 34.60 -2.45
C GLY A 33 12.77 33.46 -1.92
N LEU A 34 12.30 32.82 -0.87
CA LEU A 34 13.05 31.78 -0.13
C LEU A 34 13.38 30.55 -0.98
N TRP A 35 12.56 30.25 -1.99
CA TRP A 35 12.80 29.14 -2.94
C TRP A 35 13.46 29.60 -4.25
N GLY A 36 13.91 30.86 -4.31
CA GLY A 36 14.70 31.43 -5.37
C GLY A 36 16.08 31.87 -4.88
N ASP A 37 16.50 33.07 -5.26
CA ASP A 37 17.80 33.65 -4.90
C ASP A 37 17.81 34.38 -3.54
N SER A 38 16.68 34.41 -2.84
CA SER A 38 16.50 35.08 -1.54
C SER A 38 16.74 36.61 -1.56
N SER A 39 16.66 37.26 -2.71
CA SER A 39 16.88 38.71 -2.88
C SER A 39 15.66 39.56 -2.53
N CYS A 40 14.54 38.93 -2.15
CA CYS A 40 13.29 39.65 -1.87
C CYS A 40 13.43 40.57 -0.64
N PRO A 41 13.19 41.91 -0.76
CA PRO A 41 13.30 42.84 0.37
C PRO A 41 12.32 42.55 1.52
N GLU A 42 11.16 41.96 1.21
CA GLU A 42 10.13 41.62 2.19
C GLU A 42 10.57 40.46 3.12
N LEU A 43 11.60 39.72 2.77
CA LEU A 43 12.13 38.66 3.66
C LEU A 43 12.70 39.21 4.97
N GLN A 44 13.24 40.43 4.94
CA GLN A 44 13.73 41.10 6.15
C GLN A 44 12.60 41.37 7.15
N LYS A 45 11.40 41.67 6.65
CA LYS A 45 10.22 41.97 7.50
C LYS A 45 9.47 40.72 7.91
N PHE A 46 9.26 39.79 7.01
CA PHE A 46 8.39 38.64 7.25
C PHE A 46 9.16 37.36 7.56
N SER A 47 10.49 37.33 7.42
CA SER A 47 11.40 36.22 7.65
C SER A 47 11.16 34.99 6.76
N HIS A 48 9.95 34.82 6.23
CA HIS A 48 9.57 33.69 5.37
C HIS A 48 8.42 34.08 4.43
N CYS A 49 8.45 33.58 3.18
CA CYS A 49 7.41 33.89 2.17
C CYS A 49 6.00 33.51 2.64
N ARG A 50 5.84 32.44 3.44
CA ARG A 50 4.53 32.02 3.98
C ARG A 50 3.86 33.08 4.87
N ASN A 51 4.63 33.94 5.48
CA ASN A 51 4.13 35.02 6.33
C ASN A 51 3.86 36.31 5.55
N CYS A 52 4.27 36.34 4.26
CA CYS A 52 4.13 37.50 3.38
C CYS A 52 2.71 37.60 2.81
N PRO A 53 2.07 38.77 2.84
CA PRO A 53 0.73 38.98 2.28
C PRO A 53 0.63 38.67 0.78
N VAL A 54 1.71 38.87 0.01
CA VAL A 54 1.74 38.51 -1.41
C VAL A 54 1.56 37.00 -1.61
N TYR A 55 2.21 36.17 -0.78
CA TYR A 55 2.07 34.71 -0.81
C TYR A 55 0.66 34.29 -0.42
N SER A 56 0.12 34.87 0.66
CA SER A 56 -1.25 34.60 1.11
C SER A 56 -2.29 34.99 0.07
N ALA A 57 -2.15 36.18 -0.55
CA ALA A 57 -3.04 36.63 -1.60
C ALA A 57 -2.99 35.73 -2.86
N ALA A 58 -1.80 35.23 -3.20
CA ALA A 58 -1.66 34.26 -4.28
C ALA A 58 -2.37 32.93 -3.98
N GLY A 59 -2.26 32.45 -2.74
CA GLY A 59 -2.97 31.26 -2.27
C GLY A 59 -4.48 31.41 -2.35
N ILE A 60 -5.02 32.54 -1.88
CA ILE A 60 -6.46 32.85 -1.95
C ILE A 60 -6.91 32.85 -3.42
N ARG A 61 -6.19 33.54 -4.31
CA ARG A 61 -6.52 33.56 -5.74
C ARG A 61 -6.49 32.18 -6.40
N MET A 62 -5.65 31.26 -5.92
CA MET A 62 -5.65 29.89 -6.42
C MET A 62 -6.89 29.12 -5.98
N LEU A 63 -7.43 29.39 -4.79
CA LEU A 63 -8.65 28.77 -4.29
C LEU A 63 -9.92 29.38 -4.92
N ASP A 64 -9.89 30.69 -5.22
CA ASP A 64 -11.02 31.44 -5.80
C ASP A 64 -11.06 31.37 -7.34
N ARG A 65 -10.40 30.39 -7.95
CA ARG A 65 -10.45 30.20 -9.41
C ARG A 65 -11.87 29.87 -9.85
N GLU A 66 -12.29 30.53 -10.92
CA GLU A 66 -13.50 30.12 -11.62
C GLU A 66 -13.34 28.69 -12.14
N LEU A 67 -14.39 27.90 -11.98
CA LEU A 67 -14.41 26.54 -12.48
C LEU A 67 -14.41 26.55 -14.01
N ALA A 68 -13.71 25.61 -14.61
CA ALA A 68 -13.71 25.45 -16.06
C ALA A 68 -15.16 25.29 -16.58
N PRO A 69 -15.50 25.88 -17.72
CA PRO A 69 -16.81 25.67 -18.34
C PRO A 69 -17.12 24.18 -18.47
N GLY A 70 -18.29 23.76 -18.00
CA GLY A 70 -18.71 22.36 -18.03
C GLY A 70 -18.30 21.52 -16.81
N TYR A 71 -17.36 21.97 -15.97
CA TYR A 71 -16.90 21.21 -14.80
C TYR A 71 -18.04 20.78 -13.88
N LEU A 72 -18.95 21.68 -13.53
CA LEU A 72 -20.10 21.36 -12.69
C LEU A 72 -21.04 20.36 -13.36
N ALA A 73 -21.26 20.48 -14.66
CA ALA A 73 -22.11 19.55 -15.39
C ALA A 73 -21.52 18.14 -15.42
N GLU A 74 -20.23 18.03 -15.70
CA GLU A 74 -19.50 16.74 -15.69
C GLU A 74 -19.55 16.07 -14.32
N TRP A 75 -19.26 16.82 -13.25
CA TRP A 75 -19.33 16.30 -11.89
C TRP A 75 -20.76 15.94 -11.47
N THR A 76 -21.76 16.72 -11.91
CA THR A 76 -23.16 16.42 -11.65
C THR A 76 -23.56 15.12 -12.32
N GLU A 77 -23.17 14.91 -13.57
CA GLU A 77 -23.41 13.64 -14.28
C GLU A 77 -22.71 12.46 -13.58
N LEU A 78 -21.44 12.64 -13.21
CA LEU A 78 -20.68 11.61 -12.51
C LEU A 78 -21.33 11.21 -11.17
N LEU A 79 -21.76 12.19 -10.38
CA LEU A 79 -22.39 11.97 -9.08
C LEU A 79 -23.83 11.44 -9.19
N ALA A 80 -24.54 11.78 -10.27
CA ALA A 80 -25.88 11.29 -10.53
C ALA A 80 -25.91 9.82 -11.00
N ARG A 81 -24.77 9.26 -11.41
CA ARG A 81 -24.70 7.84 -11.81
C ARG A 81 -25.13 6.96 -10.64
N PRO A 82 -26.00 5.96 -10.89
CA PRO A 82 -26.43 5.02 -9.87
C PRO A 82 -25.21 4.34 -9.26
N LYS A 83 -25.13 4.32 -7.94
CA LYS A 83 -24.09 3.54 -7.26
C LYS A 83 -24.28 2.07 -7.61
N LEU A 84 -23.20 1.43 -8.05
CA LEU A 84 -23.21 -0.02 -8.24
C LEU A 84 -23.68 -0.68 -6.94
N PRO A 85 -24.61 -1.66 -7.02
CA PRO A 85 -25.10 -2.36 -5.83
C PRO A 85 -23.88 -2.95 -5.08
N ARG A 86 -23.78 -2.62 -3.81
CA ARG A 86 -22.75 -3.23 -2.97
C ARG A 86 -23.12 -4.70 -2.78
N VAL A 87 -22.25 -5.60 -3.23
CA VAL A 87 -22.38 -7.01 -2.91
C VAL A 87 -22.26 -7.13 -1.40
N THR A 88 -23.36 -7.51 -0.74
CA THR A 88 -23.40 -7.71 0.71
C THR A 88 -22.78 -9.06 1.06
N GLY A 89 -22.27 -9.20 2.30
CA GLY A 89 -21.69 -10.46 2.76
C GLY A 89 -20.25 -10.70 2.30
N THR A 90 -19.55 -9.70 1.74
CA THR A 90 -18.16 -9.84 1.33
C THR A 90 -17.19 -9.74 2.50
N LYS A 91 -16.13 -10.55 2.44
CA LYS A 91 -14.95 -10.44 3.29
C LYS A 91 -13.84 -9.72 2.54
N SER A 92 -12.90 -9.12 3.29
CA SER A 92 -11.75 -8.41 2.71
C SER A 92 -10.46 -9.05 3.20
N VAL A 93 -9.52 -9.23 2.28
CA VAL A 93 -8.17 -9.73 2.55
C VAL A 93 -7.12 -8.80 1.95
N VAL A 94 -5.95 -8.75 2.56
CA VAL A 94 -4.76 -8.14 1.96
C VAL A 94 -4.02 -9.23 1.22
N VAL A 95 -3.78 -9.02 -0.07
CA VAL A 95 -3.05 -9.96 -0.94
C VAL A 95 -1.60 -9.51 -1.05
N PHE A 96 -0.69 -10.43 -0.82
CA PHE A 96 0.75 -10.21 -0.88
C PHE A 96 1.46 -11.46 -1.41
N ARG A 97 2.75 -11.33 -1.72
CA ARG A 97 3.56 -12.41 -2.27
C ARG A 97 4.82 -12.64 -1.44
N ILE A 98 5.15 -13.90 -1.20
CA ILE A 98 6.41 -14.33 -0.62
C ILE A 98 7.08 -15.29 -1.62
N GLY A 99 8.24 -14.91 -2.14
CA GLY A 99 8.87 -15.67 -3.20
C GLY A 99 7.95 -15.78 -4.43
N THR A 100 7.51 -16.99 -4.75
CA THR A 100 6.57 -17.29 -5.84
C THR A 100 5.12 -17.41 -5.39
N ASP A 101 4.87 -17.51 -4.08
CA ASP A 101 3.58 -17.87 -3.51
C ASP A 101 2.73 -16.66 -3.19
N TRP A 102 1.51 -16.64 -3.70
CA TRP A 102 0.51 -15.64 -3.39
C TRP A 102 -0.29 -16.04 -2.16
N LEU A 103 -0.32 -15.15 -1.20
CA LEU A 103 -0.95 -15.36 0.10
C LEU A 103 -1.86 -14.19 0.45
N SER A 104 -2.73 -14.41 1.39
CA SER A 104 -3.56 -13.34 1.94
C SER A 104 -3.82 -13.53 3.42
N LEU A 105 -4.01 -12.39 4.10
CA LEU A 105 -4.47 -12.31 5.48
C LEU A 105 -5.76 -11.50 5.55
N PRO A 106 -6.64 -11.74 6.52
CA PRO A 106 -7.82 -10.90 6.73
C PRO A 106 -7.45 -9.42 6.88
N ALA A 107 -8.16 -8.55 6.17
CA ALA A 107 -7.87 -7.11 6.20
C ALA A 107 -7.92 -6.49 7.60
N PRO A 108 -8.74 -6.94 8.55
CA PRO A 108 -8.70 -6.42 9.92
C PRO A 108 -7.38 -6.66 10.66
N ALA A 109 -6.61 -7.70 10.30
CA ALA A 109 -5.29 -7.95 10.88
C ALA A 109 -4.21 -7.03 10.29
N PHE A 110 -4.45 -6.42 9.14
CA PHE A 110 -3.51 -5.55 8.47
C PHE A 110 -3.50 -4.14 9.09
N GLN A 111 -2.32 -3.54 9.24
CA GLN A 111 -2.14 -2.18 9.71
C GLN A 111 -1.55 -1.27 8.63
N GLU A 112 -0.35 -1.56 8.19
CA GLU A 112 0.35 -0.75 7.20
C GLU A 112 1.40 -1.54 6.41
N VAL A 113 1.88 -0.96 5.33
CA VAL A 113 3.06 -1.41 4.59
C VAL A 113 4.18 -0.41 4.85
N ALA A 114 5.32 -0.90 5.29
CA ALA A 114 6.50 -0.09 5.53
C ALA A 114 7.66 -0.49 4.60
N GLU A 115 8.62 0.41 4.44
CA GLU A 115 9.88 0.10 3.78
C GLU A 115 10.76 -0.75 4.71
N ASP A 116 11.48 -1.71 4.14
CA ASP A 116 12.51 -2.44 4.89
C ASP A 116 13.76 -1.56 5.03
N ARG A 117 13.89 -0.92 6.19
CA ARG A 117 15.00 -0.01 6.53
C ARG A 117 16.13 -0.68 7.29
N GLY A 118 16.15 -2.00 7.31
CA GLY A 118 17.13 -2.79 8.04
C GLY A 118 16.55 -3.42 9.31
N ARG A 119 17.09 -4.57 9.61
CA ARG A 119 16.66 -5.42 10.74
C ARG A 119 17.79 -5.51 11.75
N HIS A 120 17.45 -5.39 13.02
CA HIS A 120 18.37 -5.61 14.13
C HIS A 120 18.23 -7.05 14.60
N THR A 121 19.22 -7.87 14.30
CA THR A 121 19.25 -9.27 14.72
C THR A 121 19.41 -9.37 16.23
N LEU A 122 18.75 -10.36 16.84
CA LEU A 122 18.87 -10.63 18.28
C LEU A 122 20.00 -11.64 18.49
N PRO A 123 21.00 -11.34 19.34
CA PRO A 123 22.08 -12.28 19.64
C PRO A 123 21.53 -13.53 20.32
N HIS A 124 22.19 -14.67 20.07
CA HIS A 124 21.88 -15.98 20.66
C HIS A 124 20.48 -16.57 20.35
N ARG A 125 19.78 -16.03 19.34
CA ARG A 125 18.52 -16.61 18.86
C ARG A 125 18.66 -17.00 17.39
N ASP A 126 19.06 -18.25 17.17
CA ASP A 126 19.11 -18.87 15.84
C ASP A 126 17.75 -19.55 15.55
N ASN A 127 16.77 -18.73 15.17
CA ASN A 127 15.44 -19.20 14.84
C ASN A 127 15.10 -18.75 13.42
N LYS A 128 14.75 -19.69 12.54
CA LYS A 128 14.37 -19.40 11.14
C LYS A 128 13.14 -18.49 11.02
N ILE A 129 12.33 -18.41 12.08
CA ILE A 129 11.10 -17.60 12.09
C ILE A 129 11.39 -16.19 12.60
N LEU A 130 12.22 -16.03 13.63
CA LEU A 130 12.55 -14.74 14.21
C LEU A 130 13.71 -14.09 13.43
N LEU A 131 13.42 -13.03 12.69
CA LEU A 131 14.44 -12.29 11.92
C LEU A 131 15.10 -11.17 12.73
N GLY A 132 14.48 -10.72 13.81
CA GLY A 132 14.99 -9.66 14.66
C GLY A 132 13.94 -8.60 14.99
N LEU A 133 14.40 -7.35 15.18
CA LEU A 133 13.55 -6.18 15.44
C LEU A 133 13.66 -5.19 14.29
N VAL A 134 12.57 -4.51 14.00
CA VAL A 134 12.52 -3.40 13.04
C VAL A 134 11.90 -2.17 13.67
N ASN A 135 12.41 -1.00 13.32
CA ASN A 135 11.84 0.26 13.76
C ASN A 135 10.87 0.77 12.69
N ILE A 136 9.60 0.86 13.03
CA ILE A 136 8.55 1.41 12.17
C ILE A 136 7.95 2.62 12.86
N ARG A 137 8.21 3.81 12.32
CA ARG A 137 7.73 5.10 12.87
C ARG A 137 8.10 5.34 14.34
N GLY A 138 9.25 4.86 14.79
CA GLY A 138 9.72 5.00 16.17
C GLY A 138 9.27 3.89 17.10
N GLU A 139 8.47 2.94 16.65
CA GLU A 139 8.07 1.76 17.40
C GLU A 139 8.88 0.54 16.98
N LEU A 140 9.42 -0.19 17.96
CA LEU A 140 10.15 -1.44 17.71
C LEU A 140 9.18 -2.61 17.63
N LEU A 141 9.12 -3.24 16.46
CA LEU A 141 8.30 -4.40 16.20
C LEU A 141 9.15 -5.65 15.98
N ILE A 142 8.62 -6.79 16.36
CA ILE A 142 9.21 -8.08 16.05
C ILE A 142 9.08 -8.35 14.55
N CYS A 143 10.21 -8.57 13.89
CA CYS A 143 10.27 -8.98 12.50
C CYS A 143 10.34 -10.50 12.44
N ALA A 144 9.35 -11.12 11.82
CA ALA A 144 9.25 -12.57 11.69
C ALA A 144 9.16 -12.99 10.22
N SER A 145 9.76 -14.14 9.88
CA SER A 145 9.64 -14.77 8.58
C SER A 145 8.35 -15.59 8.50
N LEU A 146 7.36 -15.05 7.81
CA LEU A 146 6.16 -15.83 7.49
C LEU A 146 6.50 -16.98 6.51
N GLY A 147 7.45 -16.76 5.59
CA GLY A 147 7.99 -17.81 4.72
C GLY A 147 8.65 -18.94 5.49
N GLY A 148 9.43 -18.60 6.53
CA GLY A 148 10.03 -19.59 7.45
C GLY A 148 8.97 -20.37 8.24
N LEU A 149 7.91 -19.70 8.73
CA LEU A 149 6.80 -20.35 9.43
C LEU A 149 6.03 -21.33 8.52
N LEU A 150 5.80 -20.93 7.27
CA LEU A 150 5.06 -21.71 6.26
C LEU A 150 5.94 -22.73 5.53
N GLY A 151 7.25 -22.80 5.81
CA GLY A 151 8.19 -23.70 5.16
C GLY A 151 8.45 -23.38 3.67
N LEU A 152 8.12 -22.18 3.20
CA LEU A 152 8.25 -21.77 1.79
C LEU A 152 9.71 -21.55 1.39
N GLU A 153 10.56 -21.13 2.31
CA GLU A 153 11.99 -20.86 2.05
C GLU A 153 12.78 -22.12 1.70
N MET A 154 12.33 -23.27 2.15
CA MET A 154 12.94 -24.56 1.80
C MET A 154 12.67 -24.98 0.36
N LEU A 155 11.60 -24.49 -0.26
CA LEU A 155 11.17 -24.82 -1.61
C LEU A 155 11.80 -23.87 -2.66
N ALA A 156 12.18 -22.68 -2.26
CA ALA A 156 12.88 -21.71 -3.07
C ALA A 156 14.39 -22.02 -3.08
N GLY A 157 14.78 -23.12 -3.74
CA GLY A 157 16.20 -23.41 -3.95
C GLY A 157 16.93 -22.23 -4.56
N LYS A 158 18.10 -21.85 -4.04
CA LYS A 158 19.20 -20.94 -4.41
C LYS A 158 19.13 -20.05 -5.69
N LYS A 159 18.03 -20.02 -6.43
CA LYS A 159 17.85 -19.27 -7.68
C LYS A 159 17.19 -17.89 -7.53
N ALA A 160 16.80 -17.50 -6.32
CA ALA A 160 16.02 -16.28 -6.07
C ALA A 160 16.85 -15.04 -5.71
N GLU A 161 18.17 -15.15 -5.58
CA GLU A 161 19.01 -14.07 -5.02
C GLU A 161 19.23 -12.86 -5.94
N THR A 162 18.88 -12.92 -7.23
CA THR A 162 19.34 -11.89 -8.17
C THR A 162 18.29 -10.86 -8.63
N ARG A 163 17.03 -10.97 -8.20
CA ARG A 163 15.96 -10.00 -8.57
C ARG A 163 15.11 -9.49 -7.40
N GLN A 164 15.49 -9.78 -6.17
CA GLN A 164 14.61 -9.66 -5.00
C GLN A 164 14.55 -8.31 -4.31
N SER A 165 15.54 -7.42 -4.48
CA SER A 165 15.69 -6.29 -3.55
C SER A 165 14.87 -5.03 -3.86
N VAL A 166 14.24 -4.90 -5.04
CA VAL A 166 13.64 -3.62 -5.45
C VAL A 166 12.26 -3.37 -4.86
N TYR A 167 11.54 -4.41 -4.47
CA TYR A 167 10.13 -4.30 -4.01
C TYR A 167 9.86 -4.88 -2.62
N GLU A 168 10.89 -5.32 -1.89
CA GLU A 168 10.69 -5.84 -0.54
C GLU A 168 10.05 -4.81 0.37
N ARG A 169 8.99 -5.21 1.05
CA ARG A 169 8.23 -4.40 1.98
C ARG A 169 8.02 -5.16 3.28
N LEU A 170 7.81 -4.42 4.33
CA LEU A 170 7.36 -4.98 5.60
C LEU A 170 5.83 -4.85 5.69
N LEU A 171 5.16 -5.97 5.75
CA LEU A 171 3.73 -6.05 6.03
C LEU A 171 3.54 -6.03 7.55
N VAL A 172 3.00 -4.93 8.07
CA VAL A 172 2.72 -4.79 9.50
C VAL A 172 1.32 -5.32 9.78
N VAL A 173 1.27 -6.26 10.70
CA VAL A 173 0.02 -6.92 11.10
C VAL A 173 -0.16 -6.88 12.60
N ARG A 174 -1.41 -6.92 13.03
CA ARG A 174 -1.80 -6.87 14.42
C ARG A 174 -2.71 -8.05 14.77
N GLY A 175 -2.28 -8.83 15.76
CA GLY A 175 -3.13 -9.78 16.47
C GLY A 175 -3.80 -9.13 17.68
N ALA A 176 -4.43 -9.96 18.54
CA ALA A 176 -5.09 -9.47 19.74
C ALA A 176 -4.11 -8.82 20.73
N GLU A 177 -2.94 -9.39 20.93
CA GLU A 177 -1.97 -8.99 21.96
C GLU A 177 -0.60 -8.56 21.39
N SER A 178 -0.34 -8.82 20.12
CA SER A 178 0.99 -8.63 19.53
C SER A 178 0.92 -8.05 18.12
N ARG A 179 1.99 -7.36 17.75
CA ARG A 179 2.21 -6.79 16.42
C ARG A 179 3.48 -7.39 15.83
N PHE A 180 3.41 -7.74 14.56
CA PHE A 180 4.52 -8.31 13.81
C PHE A 180 4.74 -7.56 12.51
N ALA A 181 5.98 -7.57 12.04
CA ALA A 181 6.36 -7.13 10.72
C ALA A 181 6.84 -8.36 9.93
N PHE A 182 6.25 -8.60 8.75
CA PHE A 182 6.64 -9.67 7.86
C PHE A 182 7.30 -9.11 6.60
N PRO A 183 8.54 -9.52 6.29
CA PRO A 183 9.11 -9.23 4.98
C PRO A 183 8.32 -9.97 3.90
N VAL A 184 7.91 -9.24 2.90
CA VAL A 184 7.16 -9.75 1.75
C VAL A 184 7.79 -9.22 0.46
N SER A 185 7.73 -10.01 -0.60
CA SER A 185 8.28 -9.61 -1.89
C SER A 185 7.45 -8.49 -2.52
N GLU A 186 6.14 -8.52 -2.30
CA GLU A 186 5.22 -7.57 -2.91
C GLU A 186 3.91 -7.54 -2.13
N VAL A 187 3.32 -6.35 -1.97
CA VAL A 187 1.96 -6.17 -1.44
C VAL A 187 1.09 -5.63 -2.56
N TYR A 188 0.04 -6.35 -2.89
CA TYR A 188 -0.84 -5.93 -3.96
C TYR A 188 -1.94 -5.00 -3.50
N GLY A 189 -2.49 -5.23 -2.30
CA GLY A 189 -3.54 -4.43 -1.71
C GLY A 189 -4.72 -5.24 -1.19
N ILE A 190 -5.83 -4.55 -0.95
CA ILE A 190 -7.05 -5.15 -0.39
C ILE A 190 -7.91 -5.70 -1.52
N HIS A 191 -8.26 -6.97 -1.40
CA HIS A 191 -9.22 -7.66 -2.27
C HIS A 191 -10.47 -8.02 -1.48
N ARG A 192 -11.64 -7.82 -2.08
CA ARG A 192 -12.95 -8.23 -1.53
C ARG A 192 -13.44 -9.45 -2.27
N TYR A 193 -13.93 -10.41 -1.53
CA TYR A 193 -14.47 -11.65 -2.08
C TYR A 193 -15.73 -12.07 -1.33
N HIS A 194 -16.59 -12.83 -2.01
CA HIS A 194 -17.72 -13.49 -1.34
C HIS A 194 -17.25 -14.83 -0.76
N PRO A 195 -17.71 -15.24 0.44
CA PRO A 195 -17.31 -16.51 1.06
C PRO A 195 -17.46 -17.76 0.17
N THR A 196 -18.39 -17.73 -0.79
CA THR A 196 -18.58 -18.82 -1.77
C THR A 196 -17.46 -18.94 -2.79
N GLU A 197 -16.60 -17.92 -2.93
CA GLU A 197 -15.44 -17.94 -3.82
C GLU A 197 -14.24 -18.67 -3.19
N LEU A 198 -14.28 -18.86 -1.87
CA LEU A 198 -13.24 -19.61 -1.15
C LEU A 198 -13.38 -21.09 -1.48
N LYS A 199 -12.32 -21.66 -2.03
CA LYS A 199 -12.23 -23.05 -2.42
C LYS A 199 -11.40 -23.82 -1.40
N GLU A 200 -11.60 -25.15 -1.37
CA GLU A 200 -10.76 -26.06 -0.61
C GLU A 200 -9.30 -26.01 -1.06
N ILE A 201 -8.40 -26.32 -0.15
CA ILE A 201 -6.96 -26.28 -0.42
C ILE A 201 -6.60 -27.43 -1.35
N PRO A 202 -6.00 -27.17 -2.53
CA PRO A 202 -5.55 -28.23 -3.43
C PRO A 202 -4.46 -29.08 -2.79
N THR A 203 -4.44 -30.37 -3.09
CA THR A 203 -3.42 -31.30 -2.61
C THR A 203 -1.99 -30.98 -3.06
N THR A 204 -1.85 -30.08 -4.05
CA THR A 204 -0.56 -29.59 -4.53
C THR A 204 0.08 -28.54 -3.63
N VAL A 205 -0.67 -27.96 -2.69
CA VAL A 205 -0.15 -27.02 -1.71
C VAL A 205 0.66 -27.78 -0.66
N SER A 206 1.79 -27.22 -0.23
CA SER A 206 2.62 -27.83 0.80
C SER A 206 1.81 -28.07 2.08
N GLN A 207 2.05 -29.17 2.76
CA GLN A 207 1.37 -29.49 4.02
C GLN A 207 1.55 -28.37 5.08
N ALA A 208 2.72 -27.72 5.08
CA ALA A 208 3.00 -26.61 5.99
C ALA A 208 2.10 -25.42 5.72
N THR A 209 1.97 -24.99 4.44
CA THR A 209 1.07 -23.88 4.06
C THR A 209 -0.39 -24.26 4.26
N ALA A 210 -0.77 -25.50 3.92
CA ALA A 210 -2.13 -26.01 4.11
C ALA A 210 -2.58 -25.95 5.58
N LYS A 211 -1.68 -26.24 6.52
CA LYS A 211 -1.96 -26.18 7.95
C LYS A 211 -2.38 -24.76 8.41
N TYR A 212 -1.80 -23.72 7.83
CA TYR A 212 -2.06 -22.32 8.20
C TYR A 212 -3.09 -21.64 7.31
N SER A 213 -3.69 -22.34 6.37
CA SER A 213 -4.68 -21.80 5.44
C SER A 213 -6.04 -22.43 5.67
N HIS A 214 -7.10 -21.64 5.59
CA HIS A 214 -8.47 -22.15 5.66
C HIS A 214 -9.12 -22.29 4.26
N GLY A 215 -8.40 -21.95 3.19
CA GLY A 215 -8.84 -22.11 1.82
C GLY A 215 -7.99 -21.36 0.84
N VAL A 216 -8.38 -21.40 -0.42
CA VAL A 216 -7.73 -20.68 -1.51
C VAL A 216 -8.73 -19.83 -2.30
N LEU A 217 -8.29 -18.67 -2.78
CA LEU A 217 -9.03 -17.80 -3.69
C LEU A 217 -8.38 -17.80 -5.07
N LEU A 218 -9.18 -17.70 -6.10
CA LEU A 218 -8.70 -17.41 -7.45
C LEU A 218 -8.73 -15.89 -7.66
N TRP A 219 -7.54 -15.29 -7.78
CA TRP A 219 -7.39 -13.87 -7.98
C TRP A 219 -6.47 -13.60 -9.19
N ARG A 220 -6.97 -12.88 -10.19
CA ARG A 220 -6.21 -12.56 -11.43
C ARG A 220 -5.48 -13.78 -12.04
N ASN A 221 -6.16 -14.89 -12.13
CA ASN A 221 -5.59 -16.16 -12.61
C ASN A 221 -4.48 -16.76 -11.72
N GLN A 222 -4.29 -16.23 -10.51
CA GLN A 222 -3.37 -16.76 -9.50
C GLN A 222 -4.15 -17.41 -8.37
N THR A 223 -3.62 -18.50 -7.85
CA THR A 223 -4.15 -19.14 -6.64
C THR A 223 -3.54 -18.44 -5.43
N VAL A 224 -4.38 -17.85 -4.59
CA VAL A 224 -3.99 -17.13 -3.38
C VAL A 224 -4.38 -17.95 -2.15
N GLY A 225 -3.41 -18.34 -1.34
CA GLY A 225 -3.66 -19.03 -0.06
C GLY A 225 -4.24 -18.06 0.97
N CYS A 226 -5.40 -18.38 1.54
CA CYS A 226 -6.03 -17.59 2.59
C CYS A 226 -5.58 -18.09 3.95
N LEU A 227 -4.69 -17.35 4.58
CA LEU A 227 -4.13 -17.74 5.87
C LEU A 227 -5.12 -17.48 7.00
N ASP A 228 -5.06 -18.38 8.00
CA ASP A 228 -5.71 -18.21 9.29
C ASP A 228 -4.83 -17.32 10.18
N ASP A 229 -5.23 -16.07 10.35
CA ASP A 229 -4.48 -15.10 11.13
C ASP A 229 -4.36 -15.50 12.61
N GLN A 230 -5.39 -16.09 13.19
CA GLN A 230 -5.37 -16.54 14.59
C GLN A 230 -4.34 -17.64 14.80
N LEU A 231 -4.30 -18.64 13.91
CA LEU A 231 -3.33 -19.73 13.99
C LEU A 231 -1.90 -19.24 13.73
N VAL A 232 -1.73 -18.33 12.78
CA VAL A 232 -0.42 -17.69 12.49
C VAL A 232 0.07 -16.95 13.73
N PHE A 233 -0.74 -16.07 14.33
CA PHE A 233 -0.35 -15.31 15.52
C PHE A 233 -0.10 -16.20 16.74
N TYR A 234 -0.95 -17.20 16.96
CA TYR A 234 -0.75 -18.16 18.05
C TYR A 234 0.60 -18.87 17.92
N THR A 235 0.91 -19.36 16.72
CA THR A 235 2.16 -20.08 16.50
C THR A 235 3.38 -19.17 16.61
N LEU A 236 3.29 -17.95 16.10
CA LEU A 236 4.36 -16.94 16.25
C LEU A 236 4.62 -16.63 17.72
N ASN A 237 3.60 -16.31 18.48
CA ASN A 237 3.76 -16.01 19.91
C ASN A 237 4.42 -17.19 20.64
N ARG A 238 4.01 -18.43 20.36
CA ARG A 238 4.60 -19.62 20.97
C ARG A 238 6.05 -19.88 20.53
N SER A 239 6.42 -19.54 19.31
CA SER A 239 7.78 -19.75 18.80
C SER A 239 8.78 -18.69 19.26
N LEU A 240 8.29 -17.60 19.84
CA LEU A 240 9.09 -16.47 20.33
C LEU A 240 9.29 -16.49 21.86
N THR A 241 8.51 -17.30 22.55
CA THR A 241 8.66 -17.58 23.99
C THR A 241 9.69 -18.68 24.21
#